data_a60834ce114ac2a5e73b35b10aa4e42b
#
_entry.id   a60834ce114ac2a5e73b35b10aa4e42b
#
_cell.length_a   1.000
_cell.length_b   1.000
_cell.length_c   1.000
_cell.angle_alpha   90.00
_cell.angle_beta   90.00
_cell.angle_gamma   90.00
#
_symmetry.space_group_name_H-M   'P 1'
#
loop_
_entity.id
_entity.type
_entity.pdbx_description
1 polymer ?
#
loop_
_entity_poly.entity_id
_entity_poly.type
_entity_poly.pdbx_seq_one_letter_code
_entity_poly.pdbx_strand_id
1 'polypeptide(L)'
;MPQIDSKSTINYTLKKIWGFDKLRKFQTAPVYALTKGTDVIALLPTGGGKSLCFQLPALVRGGLCIVISPLIALMEDQTNQLKLLGARAASLTGDRKNIDRILNNTSVGALDFLYLSPERLKDPLFIAQAPLLDVK
;
A
#
# COMPACT_ATOMS: atom_id res chain seq x y z
N MET A 1 16.51 -2.93 20.01
CA MET A 1 15.40 -3.66 19.37
C MET A 1 15.94 -4.96 18.80
N PRO A 2 15.34 -6.07 19.20
CA PRO A 2 15.72 -7.29 18.50
C PRO A 2 15.43 -7.12 17.02
N GLN A 3 16.40 -7.45 16.19
CA GLN A 3 16.16 -7.50 14.75
C GLN A 3 15.10 -8.56 14.49
N ILE A 4 13.92 -8.10 14.08
CA ILE A 4 12.89 -9.01 13.60
C ILE A 4 13.42 -9.62 12.31
N ASP A 5 13.53 -10.94 12.29
CA ASP A 5 13.91 -11.66 11.06
C ASP A 5 12.90 -11.27 9.97
N SER A 6 13.34 -10.55 8.96
CA SER A 6 12.49 -10.07 7.86
C SER A 6 11.73 -11.21 7.19
N LYS A 7 12.36 -12.37 7.05
CA LYS A 7 11.75 -13.54 6.44
C LYS A 7 10.59 -14.08 7.28
N SER A 8 10.77 -14.20 8.59
CA SER A 8 9.71 -14.64 9.50
C SER A 8 8.53 -13.68 9.49
N THR A 9 8.79 -12.37 9.54
CA THR A 9 7.75 -11.35 9.53
C THR A 9 6.99 -11.33 8.22
N ILE A 10 7.69 -11.45 7.09
CA ILE A 10 7.07 -11.54 5.77
C ILE A 10 6.16 -12.76 5.68
N ASN A 11 6.64 -13.93 6.06
CA ASN A 11 5.86 -15.16 6.00
C ASN A 11 4.66 -15.15 6.95
N TYR A 12 4.83 -14.61 8.14
CA TYR A 12 3.75 -14.45 9.11
C TYR A 12 2.65 -13.55 8.56
N THR A 13 3.01 -12.38 8.02
CA THR A 13 2.06 -11.43 7.45
C THR A 13 1.36 -12.01 6.23
N LEU A 14 2.09 -12.69 5.37
CA LEU A 14 1.55 -13.34 4.18
C LEU A 14 0.49 -14.37 4.57
N LYS A 15 0.76 -15.22 5.55
CA LYS A 15 -0.19 -16.22 6.03
C LYS A 15 -1.40 -15.58 6.70
N LYS A 16 -1.17 -14.60 7.54
CA LYS A 16 -2.23 -13.94 8.32
C LYS A 16 -3.21 -13.17 7.42
N ILE A 17 -2.71 -12.45 6.43
CA ILE A 17 -3.53 -11.55 5.60
C ILE A 17 -4.07 -12.28 4.36
N TRP A 18 -3.21 -12.96 3.62
CA TRP A 18 -3.57 -13.62 2.35
C TRP A 18 -3.84 -15.12 2.48
N GLY A 19 -3.41 -15.74 3.58
CA GLY A 19 -3.58 -17.19 3.78
C GLY A 19 -2.61 -18.05 3.00
N PHE A 20 -1.56 -17.47 2.42
CA PHE A 20 -0.56 -18.21 1.66
C PHE A 20 0.61 -18.63 2.54
N ASP A 21 1.12 -19.82 2.29
CA ASP A 21 2.24 -20.37 3.08
C ASP A 21 3.59 -19.80 2.63
N LYS A 22 3.73 -19.46 1.36
CA LYS A 22 4.97 -18.93 0.79
C LYS A 22 4.71 -18.05 -0.41
N LEU A 23 5.66 -17.15 -0.70
CA LEU A 23 5.66 -16.33 -1.89
C LEU A 23 5.91 -17.17 -3.15
N ARG A 24 5.34 -16.73 -4.27
CA ARG A 24 5.73 -17.24 -5.58
C ARG A 24 7.15 -16.79 -5.90
N LYS A 25 7.84 -17.55 -6.75
CA LYS A 25 9.26 -17.30 -7.08
C LYS A 25 9.50 -15.85 -7.54
N PHE A 26 8.65 -15.31 -8.41
CA PHE A 26 8.83 -13.97 -8.95
C PHE A 26 8.50 -12.85 -7.93
N GLN A 27 7.81 -13.15 -6.86
CA GLN A 27 7.45 -12.20 -5.81
C GLN A 27 8.57 -12.00 -4.80
N THR A 28 9.46 -12.96 -4.66
CA THR A 28 10.44 -13.01 -3.57
C THR A 28 11.40 -11.81 -3.59
N ALA A 29 12.06 -11.56 -4.71
CA ALA A 29 13.05 -10.49 -4.80
C ALA A 29 12.45 -9.09 -4.56
N PRO A 30 11.34 -8.68 -5.23
CA PRO A 30 10.75 -7.37 -4.94
C PRO A 30 10.25 -7.22 -3.51
N VAL A 31 9.62 -8.25 -2.95
CA VAL A 31 9.10 -8.20 -1.56
C VAL A 31 10.24 -7.99 -0.57
N TYR A 32 11.30 -8.76 -0.67
CA TYR A 32 12.44 -8.64 0.24
C TYR A 32 13.14 -7.29 0.09
N ALA A 33 13.36 -6.82 -1.13
CA ALA A 33 14.02 -5.54 -1.38
C ALA A 33 13.20 -4.36 -0.82
N LEU A 34 11.90 -4.33 -1.08
CA LEU A 34 11.01 -3.28 -0.56
C LEU A 34 10.91 -3.32 0.96
N THR A 35 10.87 -4.50 1.55
CA THR A 35 10.83 -4.65 3.01
C THR A 35 12.07 -4.05 3.66
N LYS A 36 13.22 -4.14 3.01
CA LYS A 36 14.48 -3.54 3.49
C LYS A 36 14.60 -2.05 3.21
N GLY A 37 13.65 -1.46 2.50
CA GLY A 37 13.67 -0.05 2.12
C GLY A 37 14.46 0.27 0.86
N THR A 38 14.74 -0.73 0.03
CA THR A 38 15.41 -0.55 -1.26
C THR A 38 14.38 -0.22 -2.33
N ASP A 39 14.67 0.75 -3.18
CA ASP A 39 13.83 1.08 -4.33
C ASP A 39 13.85 -0.05 -5.35
N VAL A 40 12.69 -0.34 -5.95
CA VAL A 40 12.53 -1.48 -6.86
C VAL A 40 11.77 -1.07 -8.12
N ILE A 41 12.27 -1.50 -9.27
CA ILE A 41 11.50 -1.55 -10.51
C ILE A 41 11.23 -3.02 -10.78
N ALA A 42 9.96 -3.42 -10.82
CA ALA A 42 9.57 -4.81 -11.02
C ALA A 42 8.78 -4.96 -12.31
N LEU A 43 9.30 -5.78 -13.23
CA LEU A 43 8.60 -6.21 -14.44
C LEU A 43 8.10 -7.62 -14.19
N LEU A 44 6.79 -7.75 -14.02
CA LEU A 44 6.17 -9.01 -13.62
C LEU A 44 5.20 -9.49 -14.70
N PRO A 45 5.01 -10.82 -14.82
CA PRO A 45 4.05 -11.34 -15.79
C PRO A 45 2.63 -10.90 -15.46
N THR A 46 1.77 -10.76 -16.47
CA THR A 46 0.35 -10.52 -16.31
C THR A 46 -0.30 -11.71 -15.61
N GLY A 47 -1.19 -11.42 -14.65
CA GLY A 47 -1.86 -12.43 -13.83
C GLY A 47 -1.66 -12.17 -12.35
N GLY A 48 -2.35 -12.90 -11.50
CA GLY A 48 -2.43 -12.65 -10.07
C GLY A 48 -1.08 -12.58 -9.36
N GLY A 49 -0.97 -11.65 -8.40
CA GLY A 49 0.16 -11.57 -7.51
C GLY A 49 1.08 -10.37 -7.65
N LYS A 50 0.88 -9.50 -8.64
CA LYS A 50 1.69 -8.27 -8.78
C LYS A 50 1.46 -7.30 -7.61
N SER A 51 0.21 -7.09 -7.24
CA SER A 51 -0.16 -6.15 -6.18
C SER A 51 0.40 -6.57 -4.83
N LEU A 52 0.47 -7.86 -4.56
CA LEU A 52 1.05 -8.39 -3.33
C LEU A 52 2.51 -7.96 -3.17
N CYS A 53 3.24 -7.80 -4.27
CA CYS A 53 4.67 -7.44 -4.25
C CYS A 53 4.93 -6.10 -3.58
N PHE A 54 3.98 -5.15 -3.60
CA PHE A 54 4.10 -3.90 -2.84
C PHE A 54 3.22 -3.86 -1.61
N GLN A 55 2.07 -4.53 -1.64
CA GLN A 55 1.13 -4.52 -0.51
C GLN A 55 1.70 -5.24 0.72
N LEU A 56 2.33 -6.38 0.52
CA LEU A 56 2.93 -7.14 1.63
C LEU A 56 4.09 -6.38 2.29
N PRO A 57 5.09 -5.86 1.56
CA PRO A 57 6.12 -5.03 2.20
C PRO A 57 5.57 -3.82 2.93
N ALA A 58 4.55 -3.17 2.39
CA ALA A 58 3.92 -2.01 3.03
C ALA A 58 3.33 -2.37 4.40
N LEU A 59 2.63 -3.50 4.50
CA LEU A 59 2.05 -3.95 5.77
C LEU A 59 3.13 -4.42 6.75
N VAL A 60 4.20 -5.03 6.27
CA VAL A 60 5.34 -5.45 7.11
C VAL A 60 6.06 -4.24 7.70
N ARG A 61 6.30 -3.21 6.90
CA ARG A 61 7.00 -2.00 7.34
C ARG A 61 6.15 -1.09 8.23
N GLY A 62 4.83 -1.13 8.07
CA GLY A 62 3.93 -0.21 8.75
C GLY A 62 3.95 1.19 8.15
N GLY A 63 3.18 2.10 8.73
CA GLY A 63 3.02 3.45 8.19
C GLY A 63 2.09 3.46 6.98
N LEU A 64 2.12 4.55 6.21
CA LEU A 64 1.26 4.74 5.05
C LEU A 64 1.99 4.39 3.76
N CYS A 65 1.34 3.59 2.92
CA CYS A 65 1.77 3.36 1.55
C CYS A 65 0.89 4.17 0.59
N ILE A 66 1.51 5.05 -0.19
CA ILE A 66 0.82 5.80 -1.24
C ILE A 66 0.97 5.03 -2.55
N VAL A 67 -0.17 4.74 -3.18
CA VAL A 67 -0.21 4.03 -4.47
C VAL A 67 -0.74 4.97 -5.54
N ILE A 68 0.04 5.19 -6.57
CA ILE A 68 -0.31 6.11 -7.66
C ILE A 68 -0.67 5.28 -8.90
N SER A 69 -1.89 5.46 -9.39
CA SER A 69 -2.38 4.76 -10.57
C SER A 69 -3.29 5.67 -11.40
N PRO A 70 -3.17 5.65 -12.73
CA PRO A 70 -4.08 6.40 -13.59
C PRO A 70 -5.45 5.72 -13.78
N LEU A 71 -5.62 4.49 -13.28
CA LEU A 71 -6.81 3.67 -13.51
C LEU A 71 -7.71 3.68 -12.27
N ILE A 72 -8.74 4.53 -12.28
CA ILE A 72 -9.66 4.73 -11.13
C ILE A 72 -10.40 3.43 -10.79
N ALA A 73 -10.90 2.71 -11.78
CA ALA A 73 -11.62 1.44 -11.54
C ALA A 73 -10.73 0.41 -10.85
N LEU A 74 -9.46 0.32 -11.25
CA LEU A 74 -8.50 -0.58 -10.63
C LEU A 74 -8.20 -0.17 -9.18
N MET A 75 -8.11 1.14 -8.90
CA MET A 75 -7.91 1.63 -7.53
C MET A 75 -9.05 1.22 -6.62
N GLU A 76 -10.29 1.35 -7.08
CA GLU A 76 -11.46 0.95 -6.30
C GLU A 76 -11.49 -0.54 -6.03
N ASP A 77 -11.18 -1.36 -7.03
CA ASP A 77 -11.11 -2.82 -6.87
C ASP A 77 -10.03 -3.19 -5.86
N GLN A 78 -8.85 -2.61 -5.94
CA GLN A 78 -7.75 -2.91 -5.02
C GLN A 78 -8.05 -2.47 -3.60
N THR A 79 -8.61 -1.28 -3.41
CA THR A 79 -8.99 -0.82 -2.06
C THR A 79 -10.06 -1.70 -1.45
N ASN A 80 -11.04 -2.14 -2.22
CA ASN A 80 -12.07 -3.05 -1.74
C ASN A 80 -11.48 -4.42 -1.34
N GLN A 81 -10.58 -4.96 -2.14
CA GLN A 81 -9.90 -6.21 -1.81
C GLN A 81 -9.07 -6.10 -0.54
N LEU A 82 -8.34 -5.01 -0.36
CA LEU A 82 -7.56 -4.77 0.86
C LEU A 82 -8.45 -4.67 2.09
N LYS A 83 -9.59 -4.00 1.99
CA LYS A 83 -10.57 -3.93 3.09
C LYS A 83 -11.11 -5.31 3.46
N LEU A 84 -11.39 -6.16 2.47
CA LEU A 84 -11.83 -7.54 2.71
C LEU A 84 -10.76 -8.36 3.42
N LEU A 85 -9.50 -8.06 3.20
CA LEU A 85 -8.37 -8.71 3.88
C LEU A 85 -8.10 -8.13 5.27
N GLY A 86 -8.83 -7.09 5.68
CA GLY A 86 -8.67 -6.46 6.98
C GLY A 86 -7.68 -5.29 7.01
N ALA A 87 -7.13 -4.90 5.88
CA ALA A 87 -6.27 -3.71 5.78
C ALA A 87 -7.12 -2.44 5.66
N ARG A 88 -6.55 -1.32 6.04
CA ARG A 88 -7.21 0.00 5.97
C ARG A 88 -6.76 0.71 4.71
N ALA A 89 -7.66 0.86 3.76
CA ALA A 89 -7.36 1.44 2.46
C ALA A 89 -8.44 2.40 2.01
N ALA A 90 -8.06 3.45 1.28
CA ALA A 90 -8.98 4.39 0.66
C ALA A 90 -8.42 4.89 -0.66
N SER A 91 -9.33 5.29 -1.56
CA SER A 91 -8.98 5.99 -2.81
C SER A 91 -9.29 7.47 -2.64
N LEU A 92 -8.37 8.32 -3.02
CA LEU A 92 -8.55 9.77 -2.99
C LEU A 92 -9.33 10.20 -4.23
N THR A 93 -10.65 9.98 -4.20
CA THR A 93 -11.59 10.25 -5.28
C THR A 93 -12.83 10.94 -4.75
N GLY A 94 -13.61 11.51 -5.66
CA GLY A 94 -14.88 12.14 -5.33
C GLY A 94 -14.79 13.65 -5.11
N ASP A 95 -15.76 14.18 -4.37
CA ASP A 95 -15.87 15.60 -4.13
C ASP A 95 -14.88 16.09 -3.05
N ARG A 96 -14.82 17.42 -2.90
CA ARG A 96 -13.89 18.08 -1.98
C ARG A 96 -14.08 17.65 -0.52
N LYS A 97 -15.33 17.43 -0.09
CA LYS A 97 -15.61 16.99 1.29
C LYS A 97 -15.06 15.58 1.54
N ASN A 98 -15.22 14.68 0.58
CA ASN A 98 -14.73 13.33 0.68
C ASN A 98 -13.19 13.31 0.72
N ILE A 99 -12.55 14.09 -0.13
CA ILE A 99 -11.08 14.22 -0.18
C ILE A 99 -10.56 14.74 1.15
N ASP A 100 -11.16 15.80 1.69
CA ASP A 100 -10.76 16.40 2.96
C ASP A 100 -10.89 15.39 4.12
N ARG A 101 -12.01 14.67 4.17
CA ARG A 101 -12.24 13.63 5.18
C ARG A 101 -11.18 12.51 5.10
N ILE A 102 -10.88 12.04 3.89
CA ILE A 102 -9.89 10.98 3.68
C ILE A 102 -8.51 11.46 4.12
N LEU A 103 -8.11 12.66 3.74
CA LEU A 103 -6.81 13.23 4.12
C LEU A 103 -6.69 13.44 5.61
N ASN A 104 -7.75 13.91 6.27
CA ASN A 104 -7.76 14.07 7.73
C ASN A 104 -7.60 12.71 8.44
N ASN A 105 -8.29 11.67 7.99
CA ASN A 105 -8.14 10.32 8.52
C ASN A 105 -6.74 9.78 8.29
N THR A 106 -6.16 10.06 7.13
CA THR A 106 -4.82 9.62 6.78
C THR A 106 -3.77 10.27 7.67
N SER A 107 -3.91 11.57 7.95
CA SER A 107 -2.95 12.31 8.77
C SER A 107 -2.90 11.84 10.23
N VAL A 108 -3.97 11.23 10.75
CA VAL A 108 -3.99 10.64 12.09
C VAL A 108 -3.62 9.15 12.11
N GLY A 109 -3.09 8.62 11.02
CA GLY A 109 -2.63 7.23 10.95
C GLY A 109 -3.73 6.20 10.80
N ALA A 110 -4.90 6.58 10.30
CA ALA A 110 -6.05 5.68 10.17
C ALA A 110 -6.01 4.81 8.91
N LEU A 111 -5.01 4.98 8.04
CA LEU A 111 -4.90 4.22 6.79
C LEU A 111 -3.54 3.53 6.67
N ASP A 112 -3.57 2.35 6.06
CA ASP A 112 -2.38 1.62 5.62
C ASP A 112 -2.04 1.96 4.15
N PHE A 113 -3.06 2.17 3.32
CA PHE A 113 -2.92 2.45 1.89
C PHE A 113 -3.78 3.64 1.47
N LEU A 114 -3.18 4.56 0.74
CA LEU A 114 -3.88 5.66 0.10
C LEU A 114 -3.63 5.59 -1.41
N TYR A 115 -4.68 5.32 -2.17
CA TYR A 115 -4.63 5.25 -3.63
C TYR A 115 -5.04 6.59 -4.22
N LEU A 116 -4.27 7.10 -5.17
CA LEU A 116 -4.60 8.34 -5.86
C LEU A 116 -4.11 8.33 -7.31
N SER A 117 -4.77 9.14 -8.14
CA SER A 117 -4.31 9.34 -9.52
C SER A 117 -3.15 10.35 -9.57
N PRO A 118 -2.34 10.34 -10.65
CA PRO A 118 -1.24 11.31 -10.77
C PRO A 118 -1.69 12.78 -10.68
N GLU A 119 -2.89 13.10 -11.16
CA GLU A 119 -3.44 14.46 -11.10
C GLU A 119 -3.67 14.93 -9.67
N ARG A 120 -3.98 14.03 -8.74
CA ARG A 120 -4.21 14.34 -7.34
C ARG A 120 -2.95 14.79 -6.61
N LEU A 121 -1.78 14.48 -7.13
CA LEU A 121 -0.53 14.99 -6.57
C LEU A 121 -0.42 16.51 -6.62
N LYS A 122 -1.16 17.16 -7.53
CA LYS A 122 -1.23 18.60 -7.66
C LYS A 122 -2.39 19.23 -6.90
N ASP A 123 -3.24 18.44 -6.28
CA ASP A 123 -4.38 18.94 -5.52
C ASP A 123 -3.88 19.74 -4.30
N PRO A 124 -4.34 21.01 -4.13
CA PRO A 124 -3.88 21.82 -3.01
C PRO A 124 -4.15 21.22 -1.64
N LEU A 125 -5.24 20.47 -1.48
CA LEU A 125 -5.55 19.80 -0.22
C LEU A 125 -4.53 18.69 0.07
N PHE A 126 -4.17 17.91 -0.95
CA PHE A 126 -3.15 16.87 -0.81
C PHE A 126 -1.78 17.48 -0.49
N ILE A 127 -1.38 18.53 -1.21
CA ILE A 127 -0.10 19.20 -0.99
C ILE A 127 -0.01 19.74 0.44
N ALA A 128 -1.09 20.33 0.95
CA ALA A 128 -1.13 20.88 2.31
C ALA A 128 -1.00 19.78 3.38
N GLN A 129 -1.57 18.60 3.15
CA GLN A 129 -1.58 17.50 4.12
C GLN A 129 -0.38 16.57 3.99
N ALA A 130 0.28 16.55 2.83
CA ALA A 130 1.36 15.59 2.55
C ALA A 130 2.47 15.56 3.61
N PRO A 131 2.95 16.69 4.15
CA PRO A 131 3.98 16.67 5.19
C PRO A 131 3.54 16.00 6.51
N LEU A 132 2.24 15.87 6.73
CA LEU A 132 1.67 15.27 7.94
C LEU A 132 1.48 13.75 7.82
N LEU A 133 1.71 13.18 6.63
CA LEU A 133 1.49 11.77 6.36
C LEU A 133 2.74 10.96 6.71
N ASP A 134 2.56 9.84 7.41
CA ASP A 134 3.64 8.93 7.78
C ASP A 134 3.91 7.95 6.62
N VAL A 135 4.47 8.46 5.54
CA VAL A 135 4.76 7.66 4.34
C VAL A 135 6.05 6.85 4.55
N LYS A 136 5.97 5.56 4.28
CA LYS A 136 7.10 4.63 4.43
C LYS A 136 7.62 4.07 3.10
#